data_53ae7ee80ca0dd12816f1da51b438c21
#
_entry.id   53ae7ee80ca0dd12816f1da51b438c21
#
_cell.length_a   1.000
_cell.length_b   1.000
_cell.length_c   1.000
_cell.angle_alpha   90.00
_cell.angle_beta   90.00
_cell.angle_gamma   90.00
#
_symmetry.space_group_name_H-M   'P 1'
#
loop_
_entity.id
_entity.type
_entity.pdbx_description
1 polymer ?
#
loop_
_entity_poly.entity_id
_entity_poly.type
_entity_poly.pdbx_seq_one_letter_code
_entity_poly.pdbx_strand_id
1 'polypeptide(L)'
;MGGAPISPAGVWRARVADAHSRDIFFVSMARSMGIPARIDEVTGKVQLIIGDERPVDVDFEAVSPSAAQTGKLIAKYTPIKSLEDPKYYSHFTISKVTPEGTLQLLNYDEGDIDMGGGATWSNLLKNGTALDEGNYMLVTGTRLANGGVLSDITFFTIKPGETTTVDLVMRESKDDVQVIGNFNSESLYKPIDSDELKSILSTTGRGYYIVAVLGAGQEPTNHALRDIAALSKDFEQWGRSIVLLFPNEEQFKKFRPEEFPGLPSTITYGIDADGAIQKQIAEGMKLPNKTILPMFIIGDTFNRVVFVSQGYTIGLGEQLMKVIHKL
;
A
#
# COMPACT_ATOMS: atom_id res chain seq x y z
N MET A 1 -19.22 -18.90 7.61
CA MET A 1 -18.38 -18.53 8.76
C MET A 1 -17.63 -19.78 9.20
N GLY A 2 -16.34 -19.90 8.95
CA GLY A 2 -15.53 -21.01 9.42
C GLY A 2 -15.37 -20.89 10.94
N GLY A 3 -15.74 -21.94 11.68
CA GLY A 3 -15.43 -22.05 13.09
C GLY A 3 -13.90 -22.20 13.30
N ALA A 4 -13.43 -22.07 14.54
CA ALA A 4 -12.04 -22.38 14.86
C ALA A 4 -11.75 -23.86 14.50
N PRO A 5 -10.56 -24.15 13.89
CA PRO A 5 -10.23 -25.52 13.49
C PRO A 5 -10.15 -26.45 14.71
N ILE A 6 -10.60 -27.67 14.53
CA ILE A 6 -10.52 -28.71 15.54
C ILE A 6 -9.06 -29.17 15.63
N SER A 7 -8.51 -29.29 16.84
CA SER A 7 -7.16 -29.80 17.02
C SER A 7 -6.97 -31.22 16.47
N PRO A 8 -5.77 -31.62 16.02
CA PRO A 8 -5.53 -32.99 15.54
C PRO A 8 -5.97 -34.08 16.51
N ALA A 9 -5.73 -33.90 17.80
CA ALA A 9 -6.22 -34.82 18.84
C ALA A 9 -7.75 -34.82 18.95
N GLY A 10 -8.39 -33.67 18.72
CA GLY A 10 -9.86 -33.55 18.69
C GLY A 10 -10.45 -34.30 17.51
N VAL A 11 -9.88 -34.11 16.30
CA VAL A 11 -10.30 -34.85 15.09
C VAL A 11 -10.17 -36.38 15.30
N TRP A 12 -9.03 -36.80 15.86
CA TRP A 12 -8.80 -38.21 16.15
C TRP A 12 -9.86 -38.80 17.09
N ARG A 13 -10.24 -38.09 18.13
CA ARG A 13 -11.26 -38.55 19.12
C ARG A 13 -12.66 -38.50 18.54
N ALA A 14 -13.02 -37.42 17.88
CA ALA A 14 -14.37 -37.19 17.37
C ALA A 14 -14.68 -38.01 16.11
N ARG A 15 -13.64 -38.36 15.33
CA ARG A 15 -13.78 -39.03 14.03
C ARG A 15 -14.57 -38.19 13.00
N VAL A 16 -14.65 -36.90 13.22
CA VAL A 16 -15.32 -35.93 12.34
C VAL A 16 -14.44 -34.70 12.23
N ALA A 17 -14.33 -34.14 11.04
CA ALA A 17 -13.62 -32.90 10.76
C ALA A 17 -14.26 -32.17 9.58
N ASP A 18 -14.25 -30.84 9.61
CA ASP A 18 -14.36 -30.03 8.39
C ASP A 18 -13.08 -30.17 7.54
N ALA A 19 -13.10 -29.68 6.30
CA ALA A 19 -11.99 -29.82 5.36
C ALA A 19 -10.68 -29.25 5.94
N HIS A 20 -10.71 -28.05 6.52
CA HIS A 20 -9.52 -27.41 7.07
C HIS A 20 -8.95 -28.17 8.28
N SER A 21 -9.79 -28.63 9.19
CA SER A 21 -9.39 -29.46 10.33
C SER A 21 -8.82 -30.81 9.88
N ARG A 22 -9.37 -31.42 8.82
CA ARG A 22 -8.85 -32.65 8.18
C ARG A 22 -7.45 -32.41 7.63
N ASP A 23 -7.21 -31.32 6.94
CA ASP A 23 -5.93 -30.99 6.31
C ASP A 23 -4.85 -30.81 7.39
N ILE A 24 -5.14 -30.05 8.45
CA ILE A 24 -4.24 -29.89 9.61
C ILE A 24 -3.97 -31.25 10.27
N PHE A 25 -5.00 -32.07 10.45
CA PHE A 25 -4.87 -33.42 11.02
C PHE A 25 -3.95 -34.29 10.18
N PHE A 26 -4.15 -34.32 8.86
CA PHE A 26 -3.33 -35.12 7.94
C PHE A 26 -1.85 -34.70 8.01
N VAL A 27 -1.56 -33.41 7.91
CA VAL A 27 -0.18 -32.89 7.99
C VAL A 27 0.46 -33.25 9.33
N SER A 28 -0.28 -33.13 10.43
CA SER A 28 0.21 -33.50 11.76
C SER A 28 0.51 -35.00 11.88
N MET A 29 -0.35 -35.84 11.32
CA MET A 29 -0.15 -37.28 11.26
C MET A 29 1.09 -37.66 10.42
N ALA A 30 1.18 -37.12 9.20
CA ALA A 30 2.31 -37.38 8.31
C ALA A 30 3.64 -37.02 8.98
N ARG A 31 3.72 -35.83 9.57
CA ARG A 31 4.92 -35.36 10.29
C ARG A 31 5.26 -36.24 11.50
N SER A 32 4.26 -36.73 12.23
CA SER A 32 4.49 -37.65 13.36
C SER A 32 5.06 -39.00 12.94
N MET A 33 4.85 -39.38 11.70
CA MET A 33 5.41 -40.61 11.08
C MET A 33 6.73 -40.34 10.33
N GLY A 34 7.30 -39.14 10.44
CA GLY A 34 8.54 -38.77 9.75
C GLY A 34 8.36 -38.46 8.26
N ILE A 35 7.12 -38.30 7.80
CA ILE A 35 6.83 -37.93 6.40
C ILE A 35 6.68 -36.41 6.32
N PRO A 36 7.58 -35.69 5.60
CA PRO A 36 7.46 -34.25 5.43
C PRO A 36 6.17 -33.91 4.68
N ALA A 37 5.34 -33.08 5.29
CA ALA A 37 4.06 -32.62 4.73
C ALA A 37 3.79 -31.18 5.13
N ARG A 38 3.04 -30.45 4.30
CA ARG A 38 2.59 -29.08 4.57
C ARG A 38 1.22 -28.81 3.97
N ILE A 39 0.59 -27.76 4.43
CA ILE A 39 -0.43 -27.06 3.66
C ILE A 39 0.31 -25.98 2.88
N ASP A 40 0.18 -26.01 1.56
CA ASP A 40 0.79 -25.00 0.69
C ASP A 40 0.08 -23.66 0.92
N GLU A 41 0.85 -22.63 1.26
CA GLU A 41 0.29 -21.33 1.64
C GLU A 41 -0.37 -20.61 0.48
N VAL A 42 0.13 -20.81 -0.74
CA VAL A 42 -0.38 -20.17 -1.96
C VAL A 42 -1.71 -20.78 -2.42
N THR A 43 -1.76 -22.13 -2.48
CA THR A 43 -2.89 -22.86 -3.05
C THR A 43 -3.86 -23.39 -1.99
N GLY A 44 -3.44 -23.44 -0.72
CA GLY A 44 -4.19 -24.09 0.37
C GLY A 44 -4.24 -25.61 0.29
N LYS A 45 -3.51 -26.24 -0.64
CA LYS A 45 -3.49 -27.70 -0.81
C LYS A 45 -2.58 -28.37 0.20
N VAL A 46 -2.95 -29.56 0.60
CA VAL A 46 -2.05 -30.44 1.37
C VAL A 46 -1.02 -31.05 0.44
N GLN A 47 0.25 -30.99 0.84
CA GLN A 47 1.37 -31.48 0.07
C GLN A 47 2.26 -32.40 0.87
N LEU A 48 2.72 -33.49 0.25
CA LEU A 48 3.82 -34.32 0.71
C LEU A 48 5.12 -33.89 0.01
N ILE A 49 6.21 -33.78 0.78
CA ILE A 49 7.54 -33.44 0.28
C ILE A 49 8.36 -34.72 0.26
N ILE A 50 8.54 -35.31 -0.91
CA ILE A 50 9.21 -36.61 -1.09
C ILE A 50 10.56 -36.37 -1.77
N GLY A 51 11.62 -36.40 -0.96
CA GLY A 51 12.99 -36.17 -1.45
C GLY A 51 13.21 -34.76 -2.00
N ASP A 52 14.05 -34.61 -3.02
CA ASP A 52 14.33 -33.37 -3.72
C ASP A 52 13.37 -33.11 -4.90
N GLU A 53 12.31 -33.91 -5.01
CA GLU A 53 11.32 -33.80 -6.07
C GLU A 53 10.28 -32.73 -5.74
N ARG A 54 9.44 -32.39 -6.74
CA ARG A 54 8.33 -31.46 -6.52
C ARG A 54 7.37 -32.01 -5.48
N PRO A 55 6.80 -31.14 -4.60
CA PRO A 55 5.76 -31.55 -3.68
C PRO A 55 4.61 -32.24 -4.41
N VAL A 56 4.08 -33.30 -3.82
CA VAL A 56 2.94 -34.05 -4.35
C VAL A 56 1.69 -33.61 -3.63
N ASP A 57 0.68 -33.12 -4.37
CA ASP A 57 -0.60 -32.74 -3.81
C ASP A 57 -1.36 -33.97 -3.32
N VAL A 58 -1.97 -33.86 -2.13
CA VAL A 58 -2.84 -34.87 -1.55
C VAL A 58 -4.29 -34.55 -1.90
N ASP A 59 -4.89 -35.41 -2.71
CA ASP A 59 -6.33 -35.35 -2.97
C ASP A 59 -7.01 -36.44 -2.11
N PHE A 60 -7.83 -35.99 -1.16
CA PHE A 60 -8.54 -36.91 -0.26
C PHE A 60 -9.70 -37.68 -0.94
N GLU A 61 -10.09 -37.27 -2.13
CA GLU A 61 -11.15 -37.92 -2.92
C GLU A 61 -10.59 -38.83 -4.02
N ALA A 62 -9.33 -38.66 -4.37
CA ALA A 62 -8.68 -39.47 -5.39
C ALA A 62 -8.17 -40.82 -4.85
N VAL A 63 -8.30 -41.84 -5.68
CA VAL A 63 -7.81 -43.21 -5.37
C VAL A 63 -6.26 -43.32 -5.46
N SER A 64 -5.62 -42.33 -6.12
CA SER A 64 -4.16 -42.25 -6.24
C SER A 64 -3.72 -40.80 -6.26
N PRO A 65 -2.58 -40.44 -5.60
CA PRO A 65 -2.02 -39.11 -5.68
C PRO A 65 -1.65 -38.81 -7.13
N SER A 66 -2.19 -37.74 -7.69
CA SER A 66 -1.72 -37.22 -8.98
C SER A 66 -0.98 -35.91 -8.76
N ALA A 67 0.22 -35.79 -9.32
CA ALA A 67 0.92 -34.51 -9.34
C ALA A 67 0.08 -33.53 -10.19
N ALA A 68 -0.27 -32.38 -9.62
CA ALA A 68 -0.95 -31.34 -10.39
C ALA A 68 -0.07 -30.91 -11.57
N GLN A 69 -0.65 -30.89 -12.76
CA GLN A 69 0.06 -30.39 -13.92
C GLN A 69 0.14 -28.88 -13.82
N THR A 70 1.33 -28.33 -14.01
CA THR A 70 1.58 -26.90 -13.87
C THR A 70 2.01 -26.27 -15.18
N GLY A 71 1.61 -25.01 -15.38
CA GLY A 71 2.15 -24.12 -16.38
C GLY A 71 2.80 -22.91 -15.74
N LYS A 72 3.29 -21.98 -16.55
CA LYS A 72 3.96 -20.76 -16.09
C LYS A 72 3.12 -19.54 -16.42
N LEU A 73 2.89 -18.68 -15.44
CA LEU A 73 2.28 -17.35 -15.64
C LEU A 73 3.36 -16.27 -15.65
N ILE A 74 3.37 -15.43 -16.68
CA ILE A 74 4.12 -14.17 -16.73
C ILE A 74 3.13 -13.04 -16.86
N ALA A 75 3.26 -12.01 -16.01
CA ALA A 75 2.49 -10.77 -16.20
C ALA A 75 3.43 -9.66 -16.70
N LYS A 76 3.04 -9.03 -17.81
CA LYS A 76 3.71 -7.84 -18.32
C LYS A 76 3.12 -6.61 -17.65
N TYR A 77 3.97 -5.71 -17.20
CA TYR A 77 3.58 -4.44 -16.61
C TYR A 77 4.41 -3.30 -17.15
N THR A 78 3.74 -2.24 -17.55
CA THR A 78 4.40 -0.96 -17.87
C THR A 78 4.18 -0.02 -16.68
N PRO A 79 5.25 0.39 -15.99
CA PRO A 79 5.12 1.27 -14.83
C PRO A 79 4.37 2.55 -15.15
N ILE A 80 3.44 2.92 -14.28
CA ILE A 80 2.77 4.22 -14.28
C ILE A 80 3.49 5.16 -13.32
N LYS A 81 3.29 6.48 -13.47
CA LYS A 81 4.02 7.50 -12.71
C LYS A 81 3.89 7.33 -11.20
N SER A 82 2.72 6.91 -10.73
CA SER A 82 2.41 6.74 -9.31
C SER A 82 2.75 5.36 -8.74
N LEU A 83 3.08 4.38 -9.60
CA LEU A 83 3.27 3.00 -9.17
C LEU A 83 4.31 2.30 -10.05
N GLU A 84 5.51 2.08 -9.49
CA GLU A 84 6.61 1.43 -10.18
C GLU A 84 6.52 -0.10 -10.13
N ASP A 85 6.20 -0.65 -8.95
CA ASP A 85 6.13 -2.08 -8.69
C ASP A 85 4.86 -2.44 -7.90
N PRO A 86 3.79 -2.88 -8.57
CA PRO A 86 2.54 -3.26 -7.93
C PRO A 86 2.72 -4.37 -6.89
N LYS A 87 2.00 -4.26 -5.76
CA LYS A 87 2.01 -5.23 -4.68
C LYS A 87 0.76 -6.09 -4.71
N TYR A 88 0.93 -7.38 -4.42
CA TYR A 88 -0.17 -8.30 -4.23
C TYR A 88 -1.09 -7.81 -3.09
N TYR A 89 -2.35 -8.14 -3.10
CA TYR A 89 -3.45 -7.64 -2.26
C TYR A 89 -3.71 -6.14 -2.35
N SER A 90 -2.67 -5.31 -2.45
CA SER A 90 -2.84 -3.85 -2.49
C SER A 90 -3.24 -3.33 -3.86
N HIS A 91 -2.66 -3.91 -4.91
CA HIS A 91 -2.81 -3.43 -6.28
C HIS A 91 -3.32 -4.50 -7.23
N PHE A 92 -3.07 -5.77 -6.96
CA PHE A 92 -3.61 -6.87 -7.75
C PHE A 92 -3.82 -8.13 -6.93
N THR A 93 -4.69 -9.01 -7.43
CA THR A 93 -4.94 -10.35 -6.89
C THR A 93 -5.14 -11.34 -8.03
N ILE A 94 -4.83 -12.60 -7.76
CA ILE A 94 -5.09 -13.72 -8.68
C ILE A 94 -5.98 -14.71 -7.96
N SER A 95 -7.05 -15.13 -8.63
CA SER A 95 -7.94 -16.19 -8.13
C SER A 95 -8.04 -17.32 -9.14
N LYS A 96 -8.03 -18.56 -8.67
CA LYS A 96 -8.41 -19.72 -9.48
C LYS A 96 -9.92 -19.81 -9.58
N VAL A 97 -10.42 -20.05 -10.78
CA VAL A 97 -11.85 -20.31 -11.01
C VAL A 97 -12.07 -21.80 -10.87
N THR A 98 -12.89 -22.22 -9.92
CA THR A 98 -13.21 -23.63 -9.71
C THR A 98 -14.17 -24.13 -10.79
N PRO A 99 -14.31 -25.46 -10.99
CA PRO A 99 -15.29 -26.01 -11.92
C PRO A 99 -16.74 -25.56 -11.63
N GLU A 100 -17.06 -25.30 -10.36
CA GLU A 100 -18.35 -24.80 -9.91
C GLU A 100 -18.55 -23.30 -10.15
N GLY A 101 -17.52 -22.61 -10.71
CA GLY A 101 -17.55 -21.18 -10.98
C GLY A 101 -17.27 -20.29 -9.78
N THR A 102 -16.80 -20.84 -8.66
CA THR A 102 -16.38 -20.05 -7.52
C THR A 102 -14.93 -19.58 -7.66
N LEU A 103 -14.57 -18.52 -6.93
CA LEU A 103 -13.24 -17.93 -6.96
C LEU A 103 -12.46 -18.35 -5.71
N GLN A 104 -11.31 -18.98 -5.92
CA GLN A 104 -10.36 -19.29 -4.87
C GLN A 104 -9.17 -18.33 -5.00
N LEU A 105 -9.06 -17.38 -4.08
CA LEU A 105 -7.96 -16.42 -4.04
C LEU A 105 -6.66 -17.18 -3.76
N LEU A 106 -5.61 -16.93 -4.57
CA LEU A 106 -4.28 -17.39 -4.26
C LEU A 106 -3.69 -16.55 -3.13
N ASN A 107 -3.03 -17.20 -2.20
CA ASN A 107 -2.47 -16.55 -1.03
C ASN A 107 -0.94 -16.43 -1.17
N TYR A 108 -0.46 -15.23 -1.45
CA TYR A 108 0.96 -14.91 -1.46
C TYR A 108 1.27 -14.08 -0.22
N ASP A 109 1.39 -14.76 0.93
CA ASP A 109 1.67 -14.08 2.20
C ASP A 109 3.07 -13.47 2.24
N GLU A 110 3.19 -12.35 2.96
CA GLU A 110 4.43 -11.61 3.12
C GLU A 110 5.51 -12.39 3.91
N GLY A 111 5.13 -13.51 4.57
CA GLY A 111 5.96 -14.26 5.50
C GLY A 111 7.16 -15.00 4.87
N ASP A 112 7.06 -15.40 3.61
CA ASP A 112 8.12 -16.18 2.93
C ASP A 112 9.00 -15.37 1.99
N ILE A 113 8.70 -14.10 1.76
CA ILE A 113 9.49 -13.23 0.90
C ILE A 113 10.18 -12.17 1.75
N ASP A 114 11.42 -12.50 2.00
CA ASP A 114 12.44 -11.84 2.77
C ASP A 114 12.37 -10.30 2.83
N MET A 115 12.49 -9.77 4.07
CA MET A 115 13.00 -8.43 4.38
C MET A 115 12.21 -7.22 3.84
N GLY A 116 10.87 -7.24 3.91
CA GLY A 116 10.06 -6.04 3.66
C GLY A 116 9.75 -5.74 2.18
N GLY A 117 10.06 -6.65 1.26
CA GLY A 117 9.73 -6.53 -0.15
C GLY A 117 8.27 -6.89 -0.51
N GLY A 118 7.64 -7.77 0.27
CA GLY A 118 6.32 -8.31 -0.01
C GLY A 118 6.23 -9.04 -1.35
N ALA A 119 5.08 -9.60 -1.67
CA ALA A 119 4.81 -10.20 -2.97
C ALA A 119 4.54 -9.10 -4.01
N THR A 120 5.59 -8.58 -4.65
CA THR A 120 5.48 -7.57 -5.70
C THR A 120 5.40 -8.20 -7.09
N TRP A 121 4.91 -7.45 -8.08
CA TRP A 121 4.93 -7.89 -9.46
C TRP A 121 6.34 -8.29 -9.92
N SER A 122 7.36 -7.50 -9.60
CA SER A 122 8.73 -7.76 -10.02
C SER A 122 9.27 -9.08 -9.48
N ASN A 123 8.92 -9.43 -8.24
CA ASN A 123 9.37 -10.66 -7.59
C ASN A 123 8.52 -11.87 -8.01
N LEU A 124 7.21 -11.69 -8.16
CA LEU A 124 6.27 -12.79 -8.35
C LEU A 124 6.02 -13.13 -9.82
N LEU A 125 5.76 -12.14 -10.66
CA LEU A 125 5.18 -12.35 -11.99
C LEU A 125 6.06 -11.91 -13.15
N LYS A 126 7.03 -11.04 -12.92
CA LYS A 126 7.92 -10.54 -13.99
C LYS A 126 8.71 -11.63 -14.69
N ASN A 127 9.28 -12.55 -13.92
CA ASN A 127 10.04 -13.68 -14.41
C ASN A 127 9.22 -14.97 -14.53
N GLY A 128 7.97 -14.88 -14.09
CA GLY A 128 6.97 -15.92 -14.11
C GLY A 128 6.96 -16.82 -12.88
N THR A 129 5.77 -17.21 -12.50
CA THR A 129 5.47 -18.14 -11.40
C THR A 129 4.77 -19.38 -11.93
N ALA A 130 4.98 -20.52 -11.27
CA ALA A 130 4.27 -21.74 -11.59
C ALA A 130 2.87 -21.70 -10.98
N LEU A 131 1.87 -22.04 -11.79
CA LEU A 131 0.49 -22.23 -11.35
C LEU A 131 -0.04 -23.56 -11.85
N ASP A 132 -0.96 -24.15 -11.11
CA ASP A 132 -1.67 -25.34 -11.56
C ASP A 132 -2.46 -25.08 -12.84
N GLU A 133 -2.66 -26.12 -13.63
CA GLU A 133 -3.62 -26.09 -14.73
C GLU A 133 -4.98 -25.57 -14.28
N GLY A 134 -5.62 -24.74 -15.10
CA GLY A 134 -6.96 -24.24 -14.83
C GLY A 134 -7.23 -22.83 -15.34
N ASN A 135 -8.42 -22.35 -15.03
CA ASN A 135 -8.85 -20.99 -15.35
C ASN A 135 -8.61 -20.07 -14.17
N TYR A 136 -8.21 -18.84 -14.46
CA TYR A 136 -7.84 -17.85 -13.47
C TYR A 136 -8.43 -16.49 -13.79
N MET A 137 -8.54 -15.67 -12.76
CA MET A 137 -8.94 -14.27 -12.84
C MET A 137 -7.85 -13.41 -12.18
N LEU A 138 -7.31 -12.47 -12.93
CA LEU A 138 -6.45 -11.39 -12.44
C LEU A 138 -7.32 -10.14 -12.26
N VAL A 139 -7.30 -9.57 -11.07
CA VAL A 139 -7.95 -8.29 -10.77
C VAL A 139 -6.87 -7.29 -10.40
N THR A 140 -6.89 -6.12 -11.01
CA THR A 140 -6.02 -4.99 -10.64
C THR A 140 -6.85 -3.83 -10.12
N GLY A 141 -6.22 -2.96 -9.31
CA GLY A 141 -6.92 -1.81 -8.75
C GLY A 141 -6.00 -0.65 -8.42
N THR A 142 -6.34 0.55 -8.91
CA THR A 142 -5.72 1.81 -8.52
C THR A 142 -6.71 2.60 -7.67
N ARG A 143 -6.34 2.89 -6.44
CA ARG A 143 -7.20 3.63 -5.50
C ARG A 143 -7.12 5.12 -5.79
N LEU A 144 -8.29 5.74 -5.88
CA LEU A 144 -8.45 7.18 -6.01
C LEU A 144 -8.57 7.85 -4.62
N ALA A 145 -8.31 9.16 -4.56
CA ALA A 145 -8.41 9.93 -3.33
C ALA A 145 -9.83 9.93 -2.74
N ASN A 146 -10.84 10.00 -3.59
CA ASN A 146 -12.26 9.96 -3.20
C ASN A 146 -12.73 8.58 -2.66
N GLY A 147 -11.84 7.58 -2.60
CA GLY A 147 -12.13 6.23 -2.14
C GLY A 147 -12.58 5.27 -3.24
N GLY A 148 -12.82 5.75 -4.45
CA GLY A 148 -13.09 4.90 -5.62
C GLY A 148 -11.88 4.03 -5.99
N VAL A 149 -12.12 2.98 -6.77
CA VAL A 149 -11.06 2.12 -7.31
C VAL A 149 -11.27 1.97 -8.81
N LEU A 150 -10.25 2.31 -9.59
CA LEU A 150 -10.21 1.99 -11.01
C LEU A 150 -9.69 0.56 -11.14
N SER A 151 -10.55 -0.38 -11.49
CA SER A 151 -10.18 -1.79 -11.61
C SER A 151 -10.18 -2.26 -13.06
N ASP A 152 -9.35 -3.30 -13.30
CA ASP A 152 -9.36 -4.10 -14.51
C ASP A 152 -9.46 -5.57 -14.14
N ILE A 153 -10.16 -6.36 -14.97
CA ILE A 153 -10.38 -7.78 -14.73
C ILE A 153 -10.02 -8.54 -16.00
N THR A 154 -9.04 -9.47 -15.86
CA THR A 154 -8.60 -10.31 -16.97
C THR A 154 -8.75 -11.77 -16.60
N PHE A 155 -9.44 -12.55 -17.45
CA PHE A 155 -9.49 -14.00 -17.33
C PHE A 155 -8.44 -14.65 -18.24
N PHE A 156 -7.79 -15.71 -17.73
CA PHE A 156 -6.79 -16.44 -18.49
C PHE A 156 -6.78 -17.92 -18.10
N THR A 157 -6.15 -18.74 -18.93
CA THR A 157 -6.03 -20.20 -18.70
C THR A 157 -4.57 -20.59 -18.61
N ILE A 158 -4.23 -21.38 -17.61
CA ILE A 158 -2.94 -22.03 -17.47
C ILE A 158 -3.06 -23.45 -18.04
N LYS A 159 -2.18 -23.78 -18.98
CA LYS A 159 -2.06 -25.12 -19.56
C LYS A 159 -0.76 -25.79 -19.14
N PRO A 160 -0.76 -27.11 -18.98
CA PRO A 160 0.42 -27.86 -18.58
C PRO A 160 1.63 -27.62 -19.50
N GLY A 161 2.76 -27.29 -18.88
CA GLY A 161 4.04 -27.09 -19.59
C GLY A 161 4.11 -25.83 -20.48
N GLU A 162 3.01 -25.06 -20.60
CA GLU A 162 2.98 -23.84 -21.40
C GLU A 162 3.25 -22.60 -20.54
N THR A 163 3.71 -21.53 -21.20
CA THR A 163 3.80 -20.19 -20.60
C THR A 163 2.64 -19.32 -21.05
N THR A 164 1.81 -18.91 -20.12
CA THR A 164 0.74 -17.94 -20.35
C THR A 164 1.24 -16.55 -19.99
N THR A 165 1.07 -15.59 -20.90
CA THR A 165 1.41 -14.18 -20.66
C THR A 165 0.14 -13.35 -20.61
N VAL A 166 0.01 -12.51 -19.58
CA VAL A 166 -1.08 -11.56 -19.40
C VAL A 166 -0.55 -10.14 -19.19
N ASP A 167 -1.36 -9.13 -19.49
CA ASP A 167 -1.01 -7.74 -19.15
C ASP A 167 -1.58 -7.41 -17.78
N LEU A 168 -0.72 -6.88 -16.89
CA LEU A 168 -1.11 -6.34 -15.61
C LEU A 168 -1.38 -4.85 -15.80
N VAL A 169 -2.66 -4.49 -16.02
CA VAL A 169 -3.08 -3.14 -16.38
C VAL A 169 -3.40 -2.35 -15.12
N MET A 170 -2.65 -1.29 -14.84
CA MET A 170 -2.98 -0.29 -13.82
C MET A 170 -3.63 0.92 -14.49
N ARG A 171 -4.93 1.10 -14.24
CA ARG A 171 -5.67 2.22 -14.83
C ARG A 171 -5.36 3.52 -14.11
N GLU A 172 -5.16 4.60 -14.89
CA GLU A 172 -4.99 5.96 -14.37
C GLU A 172 -6.18 6.82 -14.81
N SER A 173 -6.60 7.72 -13.93
CA SER A 173 -7.51 8.81 -14.31
C SER A 173 -6.72 10.12 -14.38
N LYS A 174 -6.92 10.86 -15.47
CA LYS A 174 -6.34 12.20 -15.62
C LYS A 174 -7.10 13.25 -14.84
N ASP A 175 -8.35 12.96 -14.53
CA ASP A 175 -9.29 13.91 -13.92
C ASP A 175 -9.46 13.70 -12.41
N ASP A 176 -9.11 12.53 -11.89
CA ASP A 176 -9.24 12.23 -10.47
C ASP A 176 -7.88 12.33 -9.75
N VAL A 177 -7.96 12.72 -8.47
CA VAL A 177 -6.80 12.76 -7.60
C VAL A 177 -6.45 11.35 -7.14
N GLN A 178 -5.20 10.96 -7.34
CA GLN A 178 -4.70 9.63 -6.96
C GLN A 178 -3.94 9.67 -5.65
N VAL A 179 -3.94 8.55 -4.92
CA VAL A 179 -3.03 8.36 -3.79
C VAL A 179 -1.63 8.07 -4.33
N ILE A 180 -0.67 8.93 -3.98
CA ILE A 180 0.70 8.90 -4.50
C ILE A 180 1.73 8.41 -3.47
N GLY A 181 1.31 8.22 -2.23
CA GLY A 181 2.20 7.76 -1.16
C GLY A 181 1.53 7.74 0.21
N ASN A 182 2.35 7.58 1.24
CA ASN A 182 1.90 7.48 2.63
C ASN A 182 2.65 8.47 3.52
N PHE A 183 1.93 9.00 4.52
CA PHE A 183 2.47 9.81 5.60
C PHE A 183 1.77 9.42 6.90
N ASN A 184 2.52 9.07 7.95
CA ASN A 184 1.94 8.72 9.23
C ASN A 184 1.43 9.98 9.96
N SER A 185 0.12 10.16 10.02
CA SER A 185 -0.53 11.30 10.68
C SER A 185 -0.30 11.34 12.20
N GLU A 186 0.12 10.24 12.82
CA GLU A 186 0.51 10.21 14.24
C GLU A 186 1.93 10.76 14.50
N SER A 187 2.66 11.19 13.44
CA SER A 187 3.97 11.81 13.61
C SER A 187 3.91 13.05 14.48
N LEU A 188 4.85 13.16 15.41
CA LEU A 188 4.88 14.20 16.42
C LEU A 188 5.67 15.42 15.95
N TYR A 189 5.19 16.59 16.34
CA TYR A 189 5.90 17.86 16.19
C TYR A 189 5.74 18.70 17.47
N LYS A 190 6.60 19.72 17.66
CA LYS A 190 6.47 20.68 18.75
C LYS A 190 5.74 21.92 18.26
N PRO A 191 4.50 22.20 18.73
CA PRO A 191 3.83 23.48 18.45
C PRO A 191 4.64 24.65 18.99
N ILE A 192 4.49 25.83 18.37
CA ILE A 192 5.22 27.02 18.79
C ILE A 192 4.69 27.58 20.13
N ASP A 193 3.44 27.38 20.40
CA ASP A 193 2.70 27.88 21.57
C ASP A 193 2.65 26.87 22.73
N SER A 194 3.32 25.73 22.61
CA SER A 194 3.30 24.66 23.62
C SER A 194 4.63 23.92 23.67
N ASP A 195 5.03 23.50 24.89
CA ASP A 195 6.16 22.60 25.06
C ASP A 195 5.79 21.11 24.90
N GLU A 196 4.50 20.80 24.87
CA GLU A 196 4.02 19.44 24.67
C GLU A 196 4.00 19.08 23.19
N LEU A 197 4.53 17.89 22.86
CA LEU A 197 4.46 17.36 21.51
C LEU A 197 3.01 17.02 21.15
N LYS A 198 2.62 17.34 19.91
CA LYS A 198 1.32 16.98 19.35
C LYS A 198 1.51 16.16 18.08
N SER A 199 0.61 15.21 17.82
CA SER A 199 0.58 14.54 16.53
C SER A 199 -0.09 15.44 15.47
N ILE A 200 0.29 15.26 14.22
CA ILE A 200 -0.38 15.92 13.11
C ILE A 200 -1.88 15.63 13.18
N LEU A 201 -2.28 14.37 13.41
CA LEU A 201 -3.68 13.98 13.53
C LEU A 201 -4.42 14.71 14.66
N SER A 202 -3.78 14.86 15.83
CA SER A 202 -4.42 15.58 16.96
C SER A 202 -4.67 17.05 16.65
N THR A 203 -3.85 17.68 15.80
CA THR A 203 -3.99 19.08 15.39
C THR A 203 -4.98 19.23 14.23
N THR A 204 -4.94 18.31 13.24
CA THR A 204 -5.71 18.45 12.01
C THR A 204 -7.11 17.84 12.10
N GLY A 205 -7.32 16.94 13.04
CA GLY A 205 -8.58 16.20 13.15
C GLY A 205 -8.80 15.24 11.98
N ARG A 206 -10.07 14.91 11.72
CA ARG A 206 -10.44 14.00 10.64
C ARG A 206 -10.56 14.70 9.30
N GLY A 207 -10.15 14.04 8.23
CA GLY A 207 -10.24 14.50 6.85
C GLY A 207 -8.89 14.80 6.24
N TYR A 208 -8.88 15.61 5.18
CA TYR A 208 -7.66 16.06 4.54
C TYR A 208 -7.03 17.24 5.28
N TYR A 209 -5.71 17.37 5.15
CA TYR A 209 -4.91 18.42 5.74
C TYR A 209 -3.68 18.73 4.86
N ILE A 210 -3.05 19.88 5.08
CA ILE A 210 -1.76 20.21 4.50
C ILE A 210 -0.70 20.14 5.61
N VAL A 211 0.42 19.49 5.33
CA VAL A 211 1.65 19.59 6.12
C VAL A 211 2.76 20.09 5.23
N ALA A 212 3.53 21.05 5.73
CA ALA A 212 4.71 21.53 5.05
C ALA A 212 5.91 21.63 5.99
N VAL A 213 7.11 21.39 5.47
CA VAL A 213 8.36 21.71 6.12
C VAL A 213 9.02 22.84 5.34
N LEU A 214 9.32 23.93 6.01
CA LEU A 214 9.72 25.22 5.43
C LEU A 214 11.17 25.55 5.74
N GLY A 215 11.87 26.17 4.79
CA GLY A 215 13.16 26.86 5.01
C GLY A 215 12.94 28.35 5.19
N ALA A 216 13.06 28.87 6.41
CA ALA A 216 12.82 30.28 6.67
C ALA A 216 13.78 31.20 5.91
N GLY A 217 13.24 32.28 5.32
CA GLY A 217 14.01 33.25 4.54
C GLY A 217 14.52 32.72 3.19
N GLN A 218 14.21 31.49 2.81
CA GLN A 218 14.52 30.96 1.48
C GLN A 218 13.48 31.40 0.45
N GLU A 219 13.95 31.80 -0.74
CA GLU A 219 13.05 32.27 -1.79
C GLU A 219 11.96 31.28 -2.19
N PRO A 220 12.23 29.95 -2.30
CA PRO A 220 11.17 28.98 -2.58
C PRO A 220 10.07 28.95 -1.52
N THR A 221 10.42 29.09 -0.23
CA THR A 221 9.46 29.16 0.88
C THR A 221 8.65 30.45 0.82
N ASN A 222 9.32 31.59 0.61
CA ASN A 222 8.66 32.90 0.53
C ASN A 222 7.66 32.95 -0.62
N HIS A 223 8.03 32.37 -1.77
CA HIS A 223 7.15 32.27 -2.92
C HIS A 223 5.92 31.42 -2.63
N ALA A 224 6.11 30.25 -2.04
CA ALA A 224 5.03 29.34 -1.65
C ALA A 224 4.04 29.99 -0.68
N LEU A 225 4.54 30.73 0.32
CA LEU A 225 3.68 31.40 1.30
C LEU A 225 2.91 32.57 0.68
N ARG A 226 3.50 33.32 -0.26
CA ARG A 226 2.78 34.37 -1.01
C ARG A 226 1.69 33.78 -1.90
N ASP A 227 1.93 32.65 -2.55
CA ASP A 227 0.92 31.95 -3.34
C ASP A 227 -0.27 31.50 -2.48
N ILE A 228 0.01 30.97 -1.28
CA ILE A 228 -1.05 30.58 -0.33
C ILE A 228 -1.81 31.80 0.19
N ALA A 229 -1.11 32.89 0.53
CA ALA A 229 -1.73 34.13 0.99
C ALA A 229 -2.64 34.75 -0.08
N ALA A 230 -2.25 34.69 -1.35
CA ALA A 230 -3.05 35.19 -2.47
C ALA A 230 -4.39 34.44 -2.63
N LEU A 231 -4.45 33.17 -2.21
CA LEU A 231 -5.65 32.29 -2.25
C LEU A 231 -6.26 32.06 -0.86
N SER A 232 -6.01 32.97 0.08
CA SER A 232 -6.45 32.86 1.48
C SER A 232 -7.94 32.55 1.61
N LYS A 233 -8.79 33.22 0.83
CA LYS A 233 -10.27 33.00 0.88
C LYS A 233 -10.65 31.57 0.51
N ASP A 234 -9.97 30.99 -0.46
CA ASP A 234 -10.26 29.62 -0.91
C ASP A 234 -9.82 28.62 0.15
N PHE A 235 -8.66 28.84 0.79
CA PHE A 235 -8.20 28.02 1.91
C PHE A 235 -9.09 28.16 3.15
N GLU A 236 -9.58 29.36 3.46
CA GLU A 236 -10.54 29.60 4.54
C GLU A 236 -11.88 28.89 4.26
N GLN A 237 -12.33 28.90 3.00
CA GLN A 237 -13.55 28.19 2.61
C GLN A 237 -13.36 26.67 2.69
N TRP A 238 -12.19 26.16 2.36
CA TRP A 238 -11.85 24.74 2.55
C TRP A 238 -11.88 24.36 4.04
N GLY A 239 -11.47 25.27 4.93
CA GLY A 239 -11.65 25.16 6.38
C GLY A 239 -10.87 24.03 7.04
N ARG A 240 -9.84 23.49 6.38
CA ARG A 240 -9.01 22.42 6.92
C ARG A 240 -7.68 22.94 7.41
N SER A 241 -7.06 22.20 8.32
CA SER A 241 -5.81 22.59 8.96
C SER A 241 -4.63 22.56 8.01
N ILE A 242 -3.79 23.58 8.12
CA ILE A 242 -2.48 23.70 7.45
C ILE A 242 -1.42 23.74 8.55
N VAL A 243 -0.54 22.74 8.61
CA VAL A 243 0.54 22.67 9.59
C VAL A 243 1.85 23.03 8.91
N LEU A 244 2.42 24.17 9.29
CA LEU A 244 3.69 24.68 8.76
C LEU A 244 4.81 24.45 9.78
N LEU A 245 5.75 23.59 9.44
CA LEU A 245 6.84 23.16 10.30
C LEU A 245 8.15 23.79 9.88
N PHE A 246 9.01 24.01 10.85
CA PHE A 246 10.40 24.43 10.62
C PHE A 246 11.35 23.38 11.17
N PRO A 247 12.52 23.15 10.57
CA PRO A 247 13.47 22.11 10.99
C PRO A 247 13.98 22.29 12.43
N ASN A 248 14.01 23.52 12.93
CA ASN A 248 14.45 23.85 14.29
C ASN A 248 13.99 25.24 14.70
N GLU A 249 14.18 25.57 15.97
CA GLU A 249 13.81 26.89 16.53
C GLU A 249 14.58 28.06 15.91
N GLU A 250 15.83 27.88 15.49
CA GLU A 250 16.59 28.95 14.82
C GLU A 250 16.00 29.32 13.49
N GLN A 251 15.50 28.34 12.74
CA GLN A 251 14.80 28.59 11.49
C GLN A 251 13.48 29.31 11.76
N PHE A 252 12.72 28.90 12.76
CA PHE A 252 11.49 29.59 13.13
C PHE A 252 11.74 31.05 13.56
N LYS A 253 12.79 31.33 14.36
CA LYS A 253 13.16 32.70 14.75
C LYS A 253 13.48 33.64 13.58
N LYS A 254 13.85 33.09 12.43
CA LYS A 254 14.08 33.87 11.19
C LYS A 254 12.79 34.12 10.41
N PHE A 255 11.72 33.37 10.69
CA PHE A 255 10.44 33.54 10.02
C PHE A 255 9.73 34.80 10.52
N ARG A 256 9.16 35.54 9.58
CA ARG A 256 8.43 36.78 9.83
C ARG A 256 7.04 36.67 9.21
N PRO A 257 6.02 36.24 9.99
CA PRO A 257 4.64 36.10 9.47
C PRO A 257 4.09 37.39 8.87
N GLU A 258 4.51 38.54 9.40
CA GLU A 258 4.12 39.87 8.93
C GLU A 258 4.54 40.18 7.48
N GLU A 259 5.50 39.46 6.93
CA GLU A 259 5.92 39.58 5.53
C GLU A 259 4.96 38.87 4.57
N PHE A 260 4.02 38.08 5.13
CA PHE A 260 3.03 37.31 4.37
C PHE A 260 1.61 37.66 4.81
N PRO A 261 1.16 38.91 4.60
CA PRO A 261 -0.18 39.31 5.01
C PRO A 261 -1.22 38.51 4.24
N GLY A 262 -2.26 38.06 4.94
CA GLY A 262 -3.35 37.31 4.34
C GLY A 262 -3.15 35.78 4.35
N LEU A 263 -2.19 35.24 5.08
CA LEU A 263 -2.15 33.81 5.31
C LEU A 263 -3.44 33.32 6.00
N PRO A 264 -3.96 32.13 5.64
CA PRO A 264 -5.18 31.56 6.23
C PRO A 264 -5.09 31.40 7.75
N SER A 265 -6.21 31.64 8.43
CA SER A 265 -6.31 31.49 9.90
C SER A 265 -6.22 30.03 10.38
N THR A 266 -6.39 29.09 9.46
CA THR A 266 -6.29 27.64 9.72
C THR A 266 -4.85 27.14 9.84
N ILE A 267 -3.86 28.03 9.72
CA ILE A 267 -2.44 27.69 9.84
C ILE A 267 -2.04 27.52 11.31
N THR A 268 -1.36 26.40 11.57
CA THR A 268 -0.64 26.16 12.82
C THR A 268 0.85 26.04 12.55
N TYR A 269 1.67 26.68 13.38
CA TYR A 269 3.13 26.63 13.26
C TYR A 269 3.75 25.67 14.27
N GLY A 270 4.84 25.01 13.88
CA GLY A 270 5.56 24.10 14.75
C GLY A 270 6.98 23.81 14.31
N ILE A 271 7.66 22.96 15.08
CA ILE A 271 9.02 22.51 14.86
C ILE A 271 9.03 21.01 14.61
N ASP A 272 9.68 20.59 13.53
CA ASP A 272 10.07 19.20 13.26
C ASP A 272 11.45 18.95 13.89
N ALA A 273 11.48 18.89 15.24
CA ALA A 273 12.71 18.97 16.04
C ALA A 273 13.75 17.89 15.68
N ASP A 274 13.29 16.72 15.31
CA ASP A 274 14.16 15.56 14.99
C ASP A 274 14.31 15.35 13.47
N GLY A 275 13.70 16.21 12.64
CA GLY A 275 13.64 16.03 11.19
C GLY A 275 12.87 14.79 10.75
N ALA A 276 12.09 14.19 11.65
CA ALA A 276 11.37 12.94 11.42
C ALA A 276 10.27 13.09 10.38
N ILE A 277 9.52 14.21 10.44
CA ILE A 277 8.44 14.52 9.48
C ILE A 277 9.03 14.80 8.09
N GLN A 278 10.08 15.62 8.01
CA GLN A 278 10.79 15.88 6.75
C GLN A 278 11.30 14.58 6.12
N LYS A 279 11.96 13.74 6.92
CA LYS A 279 12.48 12.45 6.46
C LYS A 279 11.33 11.55 5.97
N GLN A 280 10.25 11.47 6.72
CA GLN A 280 9.10 10.64 6.38
C GLN A 280 8.42 11.09 5.08
N ILE A 281 8.24 12.40 4.87
CA ILE A 281 7.72 12.94 3.61
C ILE A 281 8.66 12.54 2.45
N ALA A 282 9.97 12.75 2.62
CA ALA A 282 10.93 12.45 1.57
C ALA A 282 10.97 10.95 1.21
N GLU A 283 10.91 10.07 2.19
CA GLU A 283 10.92 8.61 1.99
C GLU A 283 9.58 8.10 1.48
N GLY A 284 8.47 8.52 2.09
CA GLY A 284 7.12 8.11 1.70
C GLY A 284 6.74 8.51 0.28
N MET A 285 7.28 9.64 -0.20
CA MET A 285 7.07 10.15 -1.56
C MET A 285 8.23 9.83 -2.51
N LYS A 286 9.25 9.07 -2.06
CA LYS A 286 10.45 8.73 -2.85
C LYS A 286 11.10 9.97 -3.48
N LEU A 287 11.21 11.07 -2.72
CA LEU A 287 11.78 12.31 -3.23
C LEU A 287 13.29 12.13 -3.50
N PRO A 288 13.80 12.66 -4.62
CA PRO A 288 15.20 12.46 -5.03
C PRO A 288 16.20 13.13 -4.07
N ASN A 289 15.79 14.20 -3.40
CA ASN A 289 16.61 14.91 -2.44
C ASN A 289 15.83 15.13 -1.14
N LYS A 290 16.38 14.65 -0.02
CA LYS A 290 15.72 14.69 1.30
C LYS A 290 15.87 16.05 2.02
N THR A 291 16.62 17.00 1.46
CA THR A 291 17.00 18.26 2.14
C THR A 291 16.44 19.52 1.49
N ILE A 292 15.94 19.43 0.26
CA ILE A 292 15.39 20.60 -0.46
C ILE A 292 14.06 21.01 0.16
N LEU A 293 13.99 22.26 0.62
CA LEU A 293 12.79 22.88 1.17
C LEU A 293 12.26 24.00 0.25
N PRO A 294 10.96 24.34 0.34
CA PRO A 294 9.94 23.70 1.20
C PRO A 294 9.51 22.34 0.65
N MET A 295 8.93 21.51 1.53
CA MET A 295 8.17 20.31 1.16
C MET A 295 6.73 20.52 1.57
N PHE A 296 5.79 20.28 0.68
CA PHE A 296 4.35 20.32 0.93
C PHE A 296 3.71 19.01 0.59
N ILE A 297 2.80 18.52 1.44
CA ILE A 297 1.92 17.39 1.14
C ILE A 297 0.46 17.75 1.46
N ILE A 298 -0.47 17.15 0.71
CA ILE A 298 -1.86 16.99 1.14
C ILE A 298 -2.01 15.53 1.56
N GLY A 299 -2.30 15.32 2.83
CA GLY A 299 -2.52 14.02 3.43
C GLY A 299 -3.91 13.90 4.04
N ASP A 300 -4.28 12.68 4.46
CA ASP A 300 -5.53 12.41 5.17
C ASP A 300 -5.31 11.57 6.44
N THR A 301 -6.37 11.43 7.24
CA THR A 301 -6.39 10.65 8.48
C THR A 301 -6.18 9.15 8.28
N PHE A 302 -6.15 8.66 7.05
CA PHE A 302 -5.85 7.27 6.70
C PHE A 302 -4.41 7.11 6.21
N ASN A 303 -3.55 8.12 6.49
CA ASN A 303 -2.15 8.14 6.09
C ASN A 303 -1.92 8.16 4.57
N ARG A 304 -2.93 8.50 3.76
CA ARG A 304 -2.80 8.59 2.31
C ARG A 304 -2.34 9.99 1.92
N VAL A 305 -1.41 10.09 1.00
CA VAL A 305 -0.94 11.35 0.41
C VAL A 305 -1.42 11.45 -1.03
N VAL A 306 -1.98 12.61 -1.38
CA VAL A 306 -2.58 12.87 -2.70
C VAL A 306 -1.91 14.00 -3.45
N PHE A 307 -1.01 14.73 -2.81
CA PHE A 307 -0.20 15.79 -3.41
C PHE A 307 1.15 15.87 -2.73
N VAL A 308 2.19 16.13 -3.49
CA VAL A 308 3.52 16.48 -2.99
C VAL A 308 4.16 17.55 -3.88
N SER A 309 4.83 18.50 -3.24
CA SER A 309 5.69 19.48 -3.89
C SER A 309 6.98 19.63 -3.11
N GLN A 310 8.08 19.84 -3.79
CA GLN A 310 9.38 20.04 -3.17
C GLN A 310 10.15 21.18 -3.87
N GLY A 311 10.74 22.05 -3.06
CA GLY A 311 11.55 23.17 -3.56
C GLY A 311 10.71 24.25 -4.25
N TYR A 312 11.31 24.90 -5.23
CA TYR A 312 10.65 26.00 -5.96
C TYR A 312 9.55 25.47 -6.87
N THR A 313 8.31 25.86 -6.61
CA THR A 313 7.13 25.46 -7.38
C THR A 313 6.34 26.71 -7.78
N ILE A 314 6.18 26.93 -9.09
CA ILE A 314 5.39 28.05 -9.61
C ILE A 314 3.91 27.73 -9.43
N GLY A 315 3.15 28.68 -8.84
CA GLY A 315 1.71 28.53 -8.64
C GLY A 315 1.35 27.41 -7.66
N LEU A 316 2.13 27.25 -6.60
CA LEU A 316 1.87 26.20 -5.59
C LEU A 316 0.48 26.30 -5.01
N GLY A 317 0.01 27.51 -4.67
CA GLY A 317 -1.34 27.73 -4.15
C GLY A 317 -2.43 27.22 -5.08
N GLU A 318 -2.32 27.53 -6.38
CA GLU A 318 -3.26 27.05 -7.40
C GLU A 318 -3.20 25.53 -7.57
N GLN A 319 -2.01 24.94 -7.51
CA GLN A 319 -1.85 23.49 -7.58
C GLN A 319 -2.49 22.78 -6.39
N LEU A 320 -2.30 23.31 -5.18
CA LEU A 320 -2.97 22.82 -3.96
C LEU A 320 -4.49 22.91 -4.12
N MET A 321 -5.03 24.07 -4.51
CA MET A 321 -6.46 24.29 -4.68
C MET A 321 -7.07 23.41 -5.76
N LYS A 322 -6.35 23.17 -6.88
CA LYS A 322 -6.78 22.25 -7.93
C LYS A 322 -6.97 20.83 -7.42
N VAL A 323 -6.14 20.37 -6.50
CA VAL A 323 -6.30 19.08 -5.85
C VAL A 323 -7.43 19.14 -4.84
N ILE A 324 -7.48 20.15 -3.97
CA ILE A 324 -8.49 20.34 -2.93
C ILE A 324 -9.91 20.33 -3.50
N HIS A 325 -10.15 21.01 -4.62
CA HIS A 325 -11.48 21.05 -5.26
C HIS A 325 -11.95 19.68 -5.81
N LYS A 326 -11.08 18.68 -5.84
CA LYS A 326 -11.39 17.34 -6.31
C LYS A 326 -11.49 16.30 -5.16
N LEU A 327 -11.27 16.75 -3.92
CA LEU A 327 -11.35 15.93 -2.70
C LEU A 327 -12.75 16.02 -2.06
#